data_e0b16a8c539168276b3517c3b3cb5050
#
_entry.id   e0b16a8c539168276b3517c3b3cb5050
#
_cell.length_a   1.000
_cell.length_b   1.000
_cell.length_c   1.000
_cell.angle_alpha   90.00
_cell.angle_beta   90.00
_cell.angle_gamma   90.00
#
_symmetry.space_group_name_H-M   'P 1'
#
loop_
_entity.id
_entity.type
_entity.pdbx_description
1 polymer ?
#
loop_
_entity_poly.entity_id
_entity_poly.type
_entity_poly.pdbx_seq_one_letter_code
_entity_poly.pdbx_strand_id
1 'polypeptide(L)'
;MNRDQYLTVVANRNRIEDKEEFAKLLVKMCRDNSFHTIKFFTDRGYATGIHMQVYLCEEDIEDANVVMEIDYVQREYNEKYDICNNPEEFELHVN
;
A
#
# COMPACT_ATOMS: atom_id res chain seq x y z
N MET A 1 4.66 -12.97 -14.20
CA MET A 1 5.63 -12.42 -13.24
C MET A 1 4.92 -11.52 -12.22
N ASN A 2 5.22 -11.73 -10.97
CA ASN A 2 4.65 -10.95 -9.86
C ASN A 2 5.27 -9.53 -9.83
N ARG A 3 4.44 -8.51 -9.74
CA ARG A 3 4.87 -7.11 -9.67
C ARG A 3 4.43 -6.47 -8.35
N ASP A 4 4.38 -7.26 -7.27
CA ASP A 4 4.00 -6.76 -5.96
C ASP A 4 4.98 -5.70 -5.46
N GLN A 5 4.45 -4.67 -4.82
CA GLN A 5 5.21 -3.57 -4.25
C GLN A 5 5.22 -3.69 -2.72
N TYR A 6 6.38 -3.44 -2.13
CA TYR A 6 6.56 -3.45 -0.66
C TYR A 6 6.98 -2.05 -0.25
N LEU A 7 6.16 -1.40 0.53
CA LEU A 7 6.33 0.01 0.87
C LEU A 7 6.42 0.23 2.37
N THR A 8 7.27 1.19 2.75
CA THR A 8 7.34 1.71 4.11
C THR A 8 6.70 3.09 4.10
N VAL A 9 5.70 3.29 4.94
CA VAL A 9 4.92 4.53 4.99
C VAL A 9 5.07 5.19 6.36
N VAL A 10 5.38 6.48 6.38
CA VAL A 10 5.40 7.29 7.58
C VAL A 10 4.19 8.22 7.55
N ALA A 11 3.30 8.05 8.53
CA ALA A 11 2.04 8.80 8.56
C ALA A 11 2.22 10.25 9.00
N ASN A 12 3.29 10.54 9.76
CA ASN A 12 3.55 11.85 10.35
C ASN A 12 2.39 12.32 11.23
N ARG A 13 1.89 11.41 12.06
CA ARG A 13 0.76 11.63 12.97
C ARG A 13 1.08 11.04 14.34
N ASN A 14 0.38 11.51 15.37
CA ASN A 14 0.50 10.94 16.70
C ASN A 14 -0.27 9.61 16.82
N ARG A 15 -1.34 9.47 16.05
CA ARG A 15 -2.14 8.24 16.02
C ARG A 15 -2.97 8.16 14.74
N ILE A 16 -3.45 6.97 14.43
CA ILE A 16 -4.38 6.74 13.33
C ILE A 16 -5.71 6.32 13.95
N GLU A 17 -6.72 7.16 13.83
CA GLU A 17 -8.04 6.93 14.45
C GLU A 17 -8.83 5.85 13.74
N ASP A 18 -8.83 5.87 12.41
CA ASP A 18 -9.53 4.89 11.60
C ASP A 18 -8.53 4.24 10.65
N LYS A 19 -8.06 3.06 11.03
CA LYS A 19 -7.05 2.33 10.27
C LYS A 19 -7.56 1.93 8.89
N GLU A 20 -8.82 1.51 8.80
CA GLU A 20 -9.39 1.08 7.53
C GLU A 20 -9.48 2.23 6.54
N GLU A 21 -9.97 3.39 6.97
CA GLU A 21 -10.06 4.57 6.13
C GLU A 21 -8.68 5.06 5.70
N PHE A 22 -7.72 5.03 6.63
CA PHE A 22 -6.34 5.41 6.33
C PHE A 22 -5.73 4.46 5.28
N ALA A 23 -5.98 3.16 5.42
CA ALA A 23 -5.50 2.15 4.47
C ALA A 23 -6.10 2.38 3.08
N LYS A 24 -7.39 2.68 3.01
CA LYS A 24 -8.07 2.98 1.74
C LYS A 24 -7.46 4.20 1.07
N LEU A 25 -7.14 5.23 1.85
CA LEU A 25 -6.49 6.43 1.33
C LEU A 25 -5.12 6.09 0.73
N LEU A 26 -4.31 5.30 1.45
CA LEU A 26 -2.98 4.91 0.97
C LEU A 26 -3.05 4.10 -0.32
N VAL A 27 -3.99 3.18 -0.41
CA VAL A 27 -4.20 2.38 -1.63
C VAL A 27 -4.58 3.30 -2.79
N LYS A 28 -5.47 4.26 -2.55
CA LYS A 28 -5.85 5.23 -3.57
C LYS A 28 -4.65 6.04 -4.04
N MET A 29 -3.79 6.47 -3.12
CA MET A 29 -2.57 7.19 -3.47
C MET A 29 -1.64 6.35 -4.34
N CYS A 30 -1.53 5.06 -4.07
CA CYS A 30 -0.76 4.14 -4.91
C CYS A 30 -1.35 4.05 -6.32
N ARG A 31 -2.67 3.92 -6.42
CA ARG A 31 -3.36 3.83 -7.70
C ARG A 31 -3.21 5.11 -8.52
N ASP A 32 -3.25 6.25 -7.85
CA ASP A 32 -3.13 7.56 -8.49
C ASP A 32 -1.67 8.00 -8.68
N ASN A 33 -0.73 7.19 -8.16
CA ASN A 33 0.71 7.51 -8.15
C ASN A 33 0.98 8.88 -7.52
N SER A 34 0.34 9.15 -6.38
CA SER A 34 0.31 10.47 -5.74
C SER A 34 1.35 10.67 -4.64
N PHE A 35 2.20 9.71 -4.36
CA PHE A 35 3.26 9.86 -3.37
C PHE A 35 4.36 10.77 -3.90
N HIS A 36 4.80 11.70 -3.06
CA HIS A 36 5.85 12.66 -3.44
C HIS A 36 7.22 12.02 -3.63
N THR A 37 7.52 11.02 -2.81
CA THR A 37 8.86 10.41 -2.75
C THR A 37 8.93 9.04 -3.40
N ILE A 38 7.80 8.42 -3.67
CA ILE A 38 7.72 7.08 -4.26
C ILE A 38 7.09 7.18 -5.64
N LYS A 39 7.80 6.67 -6.63
CA LYS A 39 7.31 6.61 -8.00
C LYS A 39 7.18 5.16 -8.41
N PHE A 40 6.04 4.81 -8.98
CA PHE A 40 5.82 3.48 -9.53
C PHE A 40 6.27 3.46 -11.00
N PHE A 41 6.89 2.37 -11.38
CA PHE A 41 7.33 2.21 -12.77
C PHE A 41 6.13 1.81 -13.62
N THR A 42 5.62 2.74 -14.39
CA THR A 42 4.44 2.52 -15.22
C THR A 42 4.76 1.82 -16.54
N ASP A 43 6.02 1.79 -16.95
CA ASP A 43 6.48 1.08 -18.15
C ASP A 43 6.32 -0.44 -18.03
N ARG A 44 6.26 -0.96 -16.79
CA ARG A 44 6.01 -2.38 -16.51
C ARG A 44 4.56 -2.64 -16.10
N GLY A 45 3.71 -1.62 -16.18
CA GLY A 45 2.34 -1.68 -15.68
C GLY A 45 2.25 -1.42 -14.19
N TYR A 46 1.05 -1.41 -13.69
CA TYR A 46 0.78 -1.19 -12.26
C TYR A 46 1.01 -2.46 -11.46
N ALA A 47 1.14 -2.29 -10.14
CA ALA A 47 1.40 -3.40 -9.24
C ALA A 47 0.32 -4.48 -9.29
N THR A 48 0.73 -5.74 -9.08
CA THR A 48 -0.19 -6.87 -8.95
C THR A 48 -0.60 -7.11 -7.49
N GLY A 49 0.00 -6.36 -6.56
CA GLY A 49 -0.33 -6.37 -5.15
C GLY A 49 0.49 -5.32 -4.43
N ILE A 50 0.00 -4.86 -3.27
CA ILE A 50 0.68 -3.85 -2.47
C ILE A 50 0.75 -4.34 -1.03
N HIS A 51 1.94 -4.21 -0.44
CA HIS A 51 2.18 -4.53 0.97
C HIS A 51 2.83 -3.33 1.63
N MET A 52 2.23 -2.83 2.69
CA MET A 52 2.72 -1.64 3.38
C MET A 52 2.92 -1.91 4.87
N GLN A 53 4.04 -1.39 5.40
CA GLN A 53 4.25 -1.26 6.84
C GLN A 53 4.16 0.22 7.17
N VAL A 54 3.26 0.58 8.08
CA VAL A 54 2.98 1.98 8.43
C VAL A 54 3.54 2.30 9.80
N TYR A 55 4.26 3.42 9.88
CA TYR A 55 4.82 3.96 11.12
C TYR A 55 4.23 5.34 11.37
N LEU A 56 4.04 5.69 12.62
CA LEU A 56 3.51 7.02 12.98
C LEU A 56 4.51 8.13 12.69
N CYS A 57 5.78 7.90 12.96
CA CYS A 57 6.86 8.86 12.72
C CYS A 57 8.14 8.14 12.33
N GLU A 58 9.14 8.90 11.86
CA GLU A 58 10.40 8.32 11.38
C GLU A 58 11.18 7.57 12.46
N GLU A 59 11.14 8.06 13.69
CA GLU A 59 11.83 7.42 14.82
C GLU A 59 11.32 6.00 15.06
N ASP A 60 10.06 5.75 14.76
CA ASP A 60 9.46 4.42 14.94
C ASP A 60 10.02 3.39 13.98
N ILE A 61 10.57 3.80 12.85
CA ILE A 61 11.20 2.88 11.90
C ILE A 61 12.44 2.23 12.53
N GLU A 62 13.26 3.02 13.21
CA GLU A 62 14.47 2.54 13.89
C GLU A 62 14.12 1.56 15.01
N ASP A 63 13.01 1.80 15.70
CA ASP A 63 12.53 0.97 16.80
C ASP A 63 11.68 -0.20 16.34
N ALA A 64 11.42 -0.31 15.02
CA ALA A 64 10.55 -1.32 14.41
C ALA A 64 9.14 -1.32 14.99
N ASN A 65 8.61 -0.15 15.34
CA ASN A 65 7.27 0.04 15.92
C ASN A 65 6.22 0.23 14.82
N VAL A 66 5.90 -0.83 14.11
CA VAL A 66 4.86 -0.82 13.06
C VAL A 66 3.50 -0.59 13.73
N VAL A 67 2.78 0.46 13.33
CA VAL A 67 1.46 0.76 13.90
C VAL A 67 0.36 -0.03 13.17
N MET A 68 0.55 -0.31 11.89
CA MET A 68 -0.38 -1.13 11.12
C MET A 68 0.31 -1.71 9.89
N GLU A 69 -0.23 -2.82 9.41
CA GLU A 69 0.20 -3.42 8.16
C GLU A 69 -0.98 -3.47 7.21
N ILE A 70 -0.71 -3.22 5.93
CA ILE A 70 -1.73 -3.19 4.90
C ILE A 70 -1.32 -4.14 3.79
N ASP A 71 -2.25 -5.02 3.40
CA ASP A 71 -2.08 -5.88 2.23
C ASP A 71 -3.27 -5.65 1.30
N TYR A 72 -2.98 -5.21 0.10
CA TYR A 72 -3.98 -5.04 -0.95
C TYR A 72 -3.64 -6.05 -2.05
N VAL A 73 -4.29 -7.18 -2.04
CA VAL A 73 -3.92 -8.36 -2.81
C VAL A 73 -5.10 -8.94 -3.57
N GLN A 74 -4.81 -9.67 -4.63
CA GLN A 74 -5.83 -10.32 -5.43
C GLN A 74 -6.45 -11.50 -4.69
N ARG A 75 -7.76 -11.71 -4.87
CA ARG A 75 -8.45 -12.89 -4.35
C ARG A 75 -7.91 -14.16 -4.99
N GLU A 76 -7.75 -14.13 -6.31
CA GLU A 76 -7.10 -15.18 -7.08
C GLU A 76 -6.07 -14.54 -7.96
N TYR A 77 -4.82 -14.98 -7.85
CA TYR A 77 -3.72 -14.36 -8.57
C TYR A 77 -3.86 -14.51 -10.08
N ASN A 78 -3.73 -13.38 -10.78
CA ASN A 78 -3.65 -13.32 -12.23
C ASN A 78 -2.66 -12.23 -12.61
N GLU A 79 -1.60 -12.60 -13.32
CA GLU A 79 -0.54 -11.66 -13.69
C GLU A 79 -1.03 -10.52 -14.59
N LYS A 80 -2.19 -10.67 -15.21
CA LYS A 80 -2.79 -9.66 -16.08
C LYS A 80 -3.60 -8.61 -15.31
N TYR A 81 -3.93 -8.87 -14.05
CA TYR A 81 -4.66 -7.93 -13.21
C TYR A 81 -3.70 -6.97 -12.53
N ASP A 82 -4.13 -5.74 -12.35
CA ASP A 82 -3.37 -4.73 -11.62
C ASP A 82 -4.29 -3.83 -10.80
N ILE A 83 -3.70 -3.06 -9.90
CA ILE A 83 -4.44 -2.24 -8.93
C ILE A 83 -5.27 -1.12 -9.57
N CYS A 84 -4.94 -0.71 -10.79
CA CYS A 84 -5.63 0.38 -11.47
C CYS A 84 -6.74 -0.09 -12.39
N ASN A 85 -6.48 -1.16 -13.14
CA ASN A 85 -7.42 -1.64 -14.16
C ASN A 85 -8.42 -2.65 -13.61
N ASN A 86 -8.06 -3.35 -12.55
CA ASN A 86 -8.86 -4.45 -12.01
C ASN A 86 -9.06 -4.32 -10.49
N PRO A 87 -9.45 -3.14 -9.97
CA PRO A 87 -9.57 -2.95 -8.52
C PRO A 87 -10.60 -3.87 -7.86
N GLU A 88 -11.61 -4.30 -8.60
CA GLU A 88 -12.65 -5.21 -8.10
C GLU A 88 -12.15 -6.61 -7.79
N GLU A 89 -10.98 -6.97 -8.31
CA GLU A 89 -10.37 -8.28 -8.09
C GLU A 89 -9.48 -8.33 -6.85
N PHE A 90 -9.34 -7.21 -6.14
CA PHE A 90 -8.45 -7.10 -4.99
C PHE A 90 -9.23 -7.04 -3.68
N GLU A 91 -8.57 -7.49 -2.62
CA GLU A 91 -9.06 -7.39 -1.24
C GLU A 91 -8.08 -6.58 -0.40
N LEU A 92 -8.62 -5.77 0.50
CA LEU A 92 -7.85 -4.99 1.45
C LEU A 92 -7.84 -5.69 2.81
N HIS A 93 -6.64 -5.96 3.31
CA HIS A 93 -6.44 -6.53 4.64
C HIS A 93 -5.66 -5.52 5.48
N VAL A 94 -6.18 -5.22 6.68
CA VAL A 94 -5.58 -4.26 7.61
C VAL A 94 -5.35 -4.95 8.95
N ASN A 95 -4.10 -4.91 9.43
CA ASN A 95 -3.71 -5.49 10.71
C ASN A 95 -3.24 -4.44 11.69
#